data_2220323743a5fcac64e864de1fb0b2da
#
_entry.id   2220323743a5fcac64e864de1fb0b2da
#
_cell.length_a   1.000
_cell.length_b   1.000
_cell.length_c   1.000
_cell.angle_alpha   90.00
_cell.angle_beta   90.00
_cell.angle_gamma   90.00
#
_symmetry.space_group_name_H-M   'P 1'
#
loop_
_entity.id
_entity.type
_entity.pdbx_description
1 polymer ?
#
loop_
_entity_poly.entity_id
_entity_poly.type
_entity_poly.pdbx_seq_one_letter_code
_entity_poly.pdbx_strand_id
1 'polypeptide(L)'
;MGRNKKASFNYIKERVWKKLQGWKEKLLSHAGREILIKAVVQAIPTYTMSYFKLPLGLCSEIESLIRRFWWGQKGDRRKVHWVKWETLCLPKKEGGMGFKDLANFNDALLAKQAWRLLHNKDSLFYKVFKMKFFPNCSIWEAQESSTGSHAWNSILKGRDVLLKGARWRIGCGEDVIIWNDAWLPSLENPRVLSDIVPGFEDGRVSDLINPLT
;
A
#
# COMPACT_ATOMS: atom_id res chain seq x y z
N MET A 1 8.45 -3.58 19.57
CA MET A 1 6.99 -3.42 19.69
C MET A 1 6.41 -4.71 20.27
N GLY A 2 5.71 -4.64 21.39
CA GLY A 2 5.21 -5.79 22.12
C GLY A 2 4.06 -6.53 21.41
N ARG A 3 3.59 -7.62 22.03
CA ARG A 3 2.54 -8.52 21.52
C ARG A 3 1.21 -7.85 21.09
N ASN A 4 0.93 -6.63 21.53
CA ASN A 4 -0.34 -5.92 21.23
C ASN A 4 -0.13 -4.75 20.26
N LYS A 5 0.08 -5.07 18.98
CA LYS A 5 0.23 -4.07 17.90
C LYS A 5 -0.97 -3.10 17.81
N LYS A 6 -2.18 -3.58 18.12
CA LYS A 6 -3.39 -2.75 18.09
C LYS A 6 -3.36 -1.64 19.14
N ALA A 7 -2.89 -1.94 20.36
CA ALA A 7 -2.77 -0.95 21.41
C ALA A 7 -1.79 0.17 21.04
N SER A 8 -0.68 -0.16 20.37
CA SER A 8 0.33 0.82 19.98
C SER A 8 -0.19 1.87 18.98
N PHE A 9 -1.21 1.55 18.20
CA PHE A 9 -1.78 2.45 17.20
C PHE A 9 -3.16 3.01 17.58
N ASN A 10 -3.67 2.70 18.76
CA ASN A 10 -5.02 3.13 19.20
C ASN A 10 -5.18 4.65 19.25
N TYR A 11 -4.08 5.38 19.51
CA TYR A 11 -4.06 6.85 19.47
C TYR A 11 -4.57 7.43 18.14
N ILE A 12 -4.40 6.72 17.02
CA ILE A 12 -4.90 7.15 15.69
C ILE A 12 -6.44 7.18 15.72
N LYS A 13 -7.05 6.10 16.20
CA LYS A 13 -8.51 6.00 16.34
C LYS A 13 -9.05 7.09 17.28
N GLU A 14 -8.37 7.34 18.39
CA GLU A 14 -8.76 8.41 19.34
C GLU A 14 -8.69 9.80 18.69
N ARG A 15 -7.65 10.08 17.91
CA ARG A 15 -7.55 11.35 17.16
C ARG A 15 -8.67 11.51 16.14
N VAL A 16 -8.97 10.44 15.38
CA VAL A 16 -10.10 10.41 14.45
C VAL A 16 -11.41 10.67 15.21
N TRP A 17 -11.65 9.93 16.28
CA TRP A 17 -12.86 10.07 17.08
C TRP A 17 -13.04 11.49 17.63
N LYS A 18 -12.00 12.08 18.24
CA LYS A 18 -12.03 13.46 18.74
C LYS A 18 -12.39 14.48 17.66
N LYS A 19 -11.82 14.34 16.46
CA LYS A 19 -12.15 15.22 15.33
C LYS A 19 -13.62 15.08 14.90
N LEU A 20 -14.08 13.85 14.75
CA LEU A 20 -15.45 13.58 14.36
C LEU A 20 -16.48 14.07 15.40
N GLN A 21 -16.19 13.95 16.69
CA GLN A 21 -17.05 14.46 17.76
C GLN A 21 -17.20 15.99 17.69
N GLY A 22 -16.10 16.73 17.55
CA GLY A 22 -16.13 18.19 17.44
C GLY A 22 -16.91 18.73 16.21
N TRP A 23 -17.21 17.86 15.23
CA TRP A 23 -18.01 18.23 14.06
C TRP A 23 -19.46 17.74 14.10
N LYS A 24 -19.78 16.78 14.97
CA LYS A 24 -21.15 16.23 15.09
C LYS A 24 -22.20 17.27 15.53
N GLU A 25 -21.79 18.26 16.30
CA GLU A 25 -22.64 19.32 16.80
C GLU A 25 -22.92 20.38 15.73
N LYS A 26 -22.12 20.42 14.67
CA LYS A 26 -22.28 21.34 13.57
C LYS A 26 -23.29 20.79 12.54
N LEU A 27 -24.19 21.65 12.08
CA LEU A 27 -25.14 21.34 11.01
C LEU A 27 -24.42 21.30 9.66
N LEU A 28 -23.76 20.18 9.37
CA LEU A 28 -23.01 19.99 8.14
C LEU A 28 -23.86 19.34 7.05
N SER A 29 -23.82 19.92 5.87
CA SER A 29 -24.35 19.30 4.64
C SER A 29 -23.58 18.02 4.29
N HIS A 30 -24.12 17.17 3.43
CA HIS A 30 -23.41 16.00 2.91
C HIS A 30 -22.08 16.38 2.23
N ALA A 31 -22.08 17.44 1.42
CA ALA A 31 -20.87 17.95 0.79
C ALA A 31 -19.81 18.36 1.82
N GLY A 32 -20.20 19.06 2.88
CA GLY A 32 -19.28 19.42 3.97
C GLY A 32 -18.70 18.21 4.69
N ARG A 33 -19.50 17.16 4.92
CA ARG A 33 -19.00 15.89 5.50
C ARG A 33 -18.03 15.19 4.57
N GLU A 34 -18.30 15.14 3.26
CA GLU A 34 -17.39 14.56 2.26
C GLU A 34 -16.01 15.22 2.34
N ILE A 35 -15.98 16.55 2.30
CA ILE A 35 -14.71 17.30 2.36
C ILE A 35 -13.95 17.01 3.65
N LEU A 36 -14.62 17.05 4.80
CA LEU A 36 -13.98 16.79 6.09
C LEU A 36 -13.44 15.36 6.20
N ILE A 37 -14.18 14.36 5.71
CA ILE A 37 -13.73 12.98 5.68
C ILE A 37 -12.44 12.87 4.85
N LYS A 38 -12.48 13.37 3.61
CA LYS A 38 -11.36 13.22 2.67
C LYS A 38 -10.13 14.03 3.07
N ALA A 39 -10.32 15.30 3.40
CA ALA A 39 -9.21 16.21 3.65
C ALA A 39 -8.60 16.06 5.04
N VAL A 40 -9.39 15.65 6.04
CA VAL A 40 -8.90 15.63 7.42
C VAL A 40 -8.91 14.23 8.01
N VAL A 41 -10.04 13.52 8.02
CA VAL A 41 -10.13 12.25 8.73
C VAL A 41 -9.23 11.20 8.12
N GLN A 42 -9.28 11.04 6.80
CA GLN A 42 -8.44 10.09 6.06
C GLN A 42 -6.97 10.50 5.96
N ALA A 43 -6.64 11.75 6.27
CA ALA A 43 -5.25 12.21 6.36
C ALA A 43 -4.59 11.85 7.72
N ILE A 44 -5.37 11.75 8.81
CA ILE A 44 -4.82 11.48 10.15
C ILE A 44 -3.94 10.23 10.20
N PRO A 45 -4.34 9.05 9.68
CA PRO A 45 -3.51 7.85 9.72
C PRO A 45 -2.37 7.83 8.70
N THR A 46 -2.37 8.71 7.67
CA THR A 46 -1.52 8.62 6.49
C THR A 46 -0.03 8.57 6.84
N TYR A 47 0.43 9.40 7.78
CA TYR A 47 1.84 9.40 8.19
C TYR A 47 2.26 8.05 8.77
N THR A 48 1.48 7.52 9.71
CA THR A 48 1.77 6.21 10.34
C THR A 48 1.67 5.08 9.32
N MET A 49 0.68 5.12 8.43
CA MET A 49 0.46 4.15 7.36
C MET A 49 1.59 4.13 6.33
N SER A 50 2.32 5.23 6.16
CA SER A 50 3.47 5.29 5.25
C SER A 50 4.66 4.47 5.72
N TYR A 51 4.72 4.09 7.00
CA TYR A 51 5.85 3.35 7.57
C TYR A 51 5.45 2.05 8.26
N PHE A 52 4.18 1.91 8.62
CA PHE A 52 3.70 0.76 9.39
C PHE A 52 2.45 0.16 8.77
N LYS A 53 2.43 -1.16 8.68
CA LYS A 53 1.21 -1.91 8.37
C LYS A 53 0.29 -1.89 9.59
N LEU A 54 -0.83 -1.19 9.47
CA LEU A 54 -1.85 -1.13 10.51
C LEU A 54 -2.62 -2.45 10.59
N PRO A 55 -3.05 -2.86 11.79
CA PRO A 55 -3.95 -4.00 11.94
C PRO A 55 -5.28 -3.77 11.23
N LEU A 56 -5.76 -4.77 10.47
CA LEU A 56 -7.03 -4.69 9.73
C LEU A 56 -8.21 -4.31 10.64
N GLY A 57 -8.26 -4.86 11.86
CA GLY A 57 -9.29 -4.51 12.82
C GLY A 57 -9.29 -3.01 13.21
N LEU A 58 -8.12 -2.37 13.27
CA LEU A 58 -8.04 -0.92 13.54
C LEU A 58 -8.53 -0.11 12.33
N CYS A 59 -8.17 -0.51 11.12
CA CYS A 59 -8.67 0.12 9.89
C CYS A 59 -10.21 0.05 9.85
N SER A 60 -10.78 -1.12 10.07
CA SER A 60 -12.23 -1.34 10.11
C SER A 60 -12.94 -0.52 11.20
N GLU A 61 -12.33 -0.37 12.38
CA GLU A 61 -12.88 0.49 13.45
C GLU A 61 -12.89 1.96 13.06
N ILE A 62 -11.81 2.45 12.43
CA ILE A 62 -11.74 3.84 11.93
C ILE A 62 -12.79 4.06 10.84
N GLU A 63 -12.91 3.15 9.88
CA GLU A 63 -13.91 3.21 8.82
C GLU A 63 -15.34 3.17 9.38
N SER A 64 -15.58 2.41 10.44
CA SER A 64 -16.86 2.41 11.13
C SER A 64 -17.20 3.79 11.72
N LEU A 65 -16.21 4.50 12.29
CA LEU A 65 -16.38 5.87 12.77
C LEU A 65 -16.72 6.83 11.64
N ILE A 66 -16.04 6.70 10.49
CA ILE A 66 -16.27 7.51 9.29
C ILE A 66 -17.70 7.27 8.75
N ARG A 67 -18.12 6.01 8.62
CA ARG A 67 -19.49 5.65 8.18
C ARG A 67 -20.56 6.27 9.07
N ARG A 68 -20.41 6.16 10.39
CA ARG A 68 -21.34 6.77 11.36
C ARG A 68 -21.46 8.29 11.19
N PHE A 69 -20.32 8.94 10.96
CA PHE A 69 -20.30 10.38 10.71
C PHE A 69 -20.93 10.74 9.36
N TRP A 70 -20.64 10.00 8.30
CA TRP A 70 -21.20 10.19 6.97
C TRP A 70 -22.74 10.14 7.00
N TRP A 71 -23.28 9.12 7.62
CA TRP A 71 -24.75 8.96 7.74
C TRP A 71 -25.38 9.85 8.81
N GLY A 72 -24.59 10.68 9.51
CA GLY A 72 -25.09 11.65 10.48
C GLY A 72 -25.69 11.01 11.74
N GLN A 73 -25.14 9.88 12.17
CA GLN A 73 -25.57 9.22 13.40
C GLN A 73 -25.27 10.10 14.62
N LYS A 74 -26.32 10.44 15.40
CA LYS A 74 -26.23 11.16 16.67
C LYS A 74 -26.46 10.19 17.83
N GLY A 75 -25.52 10.13 18.79
CA GLY A 75 -25.62 9.25 19.96
C GLY A 75 -25.76 7.77 19.58
N ASP A 76 -26.56 7.02 20.33
CA ASP A 76 -26.80 5.58 20.12
C ASP A 76 -27.92 5.28 19.10
N ARG A 77 -28.59 6.31 18.57
CA ARG A 77 -29.61 6.09 17.53
C ARG A 77 -28.93 5.64 16.25
N ARG A 78 -29.07 4.35 15.93
CA ARG A 78 -28.60 3.79 14.66
C ARG A 78 -29.38 4.37 13.51
N LYS A 79 -28.67 4.95 12.55
CA LYS A 79 -29.25 5.32 11.25
C LYS A 79 -29.00 4.21 10.24
N VAL A 80 -29.93 4.06 9.30
CA VAL A 80 -29.80 3.14 8.19
C VAL A 80 -28.64 3.60 7.31
N HIS A 81 -27.72 2.69 6.99
CA HIS A 81 -26.65 2.90 6.04
C HIS A 81 -27.12 2.39 4.67
N TRP A 82 -27.61 3.29 3.83
CA TRP A 82 -28.23 2.96 2.54
C TRP A 82 -27.26 2.32 1.53
N VAL A 83 -25.97 2.58 1.67
CA VAL A 83 -24.94 2.13 0.73
C VAL A 83 -23.80 1.46 1.50
N LYS A 84 -23.29 0.36 0.95
CA LYS A 84 -22.13 -0.36 1.53
C LYS A 84 -20.88 0.52 1.49
N TRP A 85 -19.93 0.24 2.40
CA TRP A 85 -18.68 0.99 2.48
C TRP A 85 -17.83 0.84 1.22
N GLU A 86 -17.78 -0.36 0.70
CA GLU A 86 -17.04 -0.71 -0.51
C GLU A 86 -17.54 0.12 -1.71
N THR A 87 -18.84 0.28 -1.84
CA THR A 87 -19.45 1.13 -2.88
C THR A 87 -19.11 2.61 -2.67
N LEU A 88 -19.11 3.10 -1.41
CA LEU A 88 -18.70 4.48 -1.11
C LEU A 88 -17.21 4.73 -1.43
N CYS A 89 -16.37 3.69 -1.41
CA CYS A 89 -14.96 3.77 -1.78
C CYS A 89 -14.73 3.84 -3.30
N LEU A 90 -15.69 3.43 -4.12
CA LEU A 90 -15.59 3.53 -5.58
C LEU A 90 -15.44 4.99 -6.04
N PRO A 91 -14.79 5.22 -7.21
CA PRO A 91 -14.76 6.54 -7.84
C PRO A 91 -16.16 7.12 -8.09
N LYS A 92 -16.27 8.44 -8.13
CA LYS A 92 -17.56 9.12 -8.40
C LYS A 92 -18.18 8.71 -9.74
N LYS A 93 -17.37 8.48 -10.75
CA LYS A 93 -17.80 7.99 -12.07
C LYS A 93 -18.44 6.60 -12.03
N GLU A 94 -18.18 5.83 -10.99
CA GLU A 94 -18.71 4.48 -10.74
C GLU A 94 -19.81 4.48 -9.66
N GLY A 95 -20.36 5.64 -9.34
CA GLY A 95 -21.42 5.78 -8.34
C GLY A 95 -20.96 5.82 -6.88
N GLY A 96 -19.66 5.84 -6.62
CA GLY A 96 -19.11 5.96 -5.29
C GLY A 96 -18.87 7.41 -4.86
N MET A 97 -18.27 7.57 -3.68
CA MET A 97 -17.85 8.86 -3.14
C MET A 97 -16.32 9.06 -3.24
N GLY A 98 -15.57 8.04 -3.60
CA GLY A 98 -14.10 8.05 -3.62
C GLY A 98 -13.50 8.15 -2.22
N PHE A 99 -14.12 7.57 -1.22
CA PHE A 99 -13.49 7.39 0.08
C PHE A 99 -12.37 6.35 -0.01
N LYS A 100 -11.38 6.46 0.84
CA LYS A 100 -10.28 5.51 0.86
C LYS A 100 -10.65 4.29 1.71
N ASP A 101 -10.51 3.10 1.16
CA ASP A 101 -10.34 1.88 1.92
C ASP A 101 -8.98 1.96 2.62
N LEU A 102 -8.98 2.01 3.94
CA LEU A 102 -7.76 2.27 4.70
C LEU A 102 -6.76 1.10 4.64
N ALA A 103 -7.23 -0.13 4.50
CA ALA A 103 -6.34 -1.28 4.40
C ALA A 103 -5.58 -1.27 3.07
N ASN A 104 -6.29 -1.10 1.95
CA ASN A 104 -5.70 -1.00 0.61
C ASN A 104 -4.83 0.26 0.46
N PHE A 105 -5.27 1.37 1.04
CA PHE A 105 -4.49 2.61 1.02
C PHE A 105 -3.19 2.48 1.82
N ASN A 106 -3.20 1.78 2.94
CA ASN A 106 -1.98 1.47 3.70
C ASN A 106 -1.01 0.63 2.86
N ASP A 107 -1.50 -0.38 2.16
CA ASP A 107 -0.67 -1.20 1.28
C ASP A 107 -0.04 -0.37 0.16
N ALA A 108 -0.79 0.50 -0.47
CA ALA A 108 -0.28 1.40 -1.51
C ALA A 108 0.80 2.37 -0.97
N LEU A 109 0.64 2.88 0.25
CA LEU A 109 1.65 3.76 0.87
C LEU A 109 2.94 2.99 1.20
N LEU A 110 2.84 1.76 1.66
CA LEU A 110 4.00 0.90 1.93
C LEU A 110 4.68 0.46 0.63
N ALA A 111 3.91 0.14 -0.40
CA ALA A 111 4.41 -0.14 -1.75
C ALA A 111 5.22 1.06 -2.30
N LYS A 112 4.74 2.28 -2.09
CA LYS A 112 5.49 3.50 -2.44
C LYS A 112 6.86 3.57 -1.74
N GLN A 113 6.98 3.14 -0.47
CA GLN A 113 8.28 3.13 0.21
C GLN A 113 9.20 2.03 -0.36
N ALA A 114 8.66 0.85 -0.65
CA ALA A 114 9.42 -0.21 -1.32
C ALA A 114 9.88 0.26 -2.72
N TRP A 115 9.04 0.94 -3.48
CA TRP A 115 9.40 1.57 -4.76
C TRP A 115 10.53 2.58 -4.63
N ARG A 116 10.53 3.41 -3.59
CA ARG A 116 11.63 4.35 -3.31
C ARG A 116 12.95 3.64 -3.05
N LEU A 117 12.94 2.50 -2.35
CA LEU A 117 14.14 1.69 -2.13
C LEU A 117 14.67 1.06 -3.42
N LEU A 118 13.84 0.85 -4.43
CA LEU A 118 14.28 0.36 -5.74
C LEU A 118 14.96 1.45 -6.58
N HIS A 119 14.40 2.66 -6.59
CA HIS A 119 14.78 3.69 -7.56
C HIS A 119 15.74 4.75 -6.99
N ASN A 120 15.66 5.08 -5.70
CA ASN A 120 16.42 6.18 -5.10
C ASN A 120 17.62 5.67 -4.31
N LYS A 121 18.56 5.02 -4.98
CA LYS A 121 19.76 4.38 -4.36
C LYS A 121 20.69 5.37 -3.66
N ASP A 122 20.71 6.64 -4.07
CA ASP A 122 21.53 7.69 -3.48
C ASP A 122 20.96 8.26 -2.18
N SER A 123 19.67 8.01 -1.89
CA SER A 123 19.01 8.54 -0.71
C SER A 123 19.58 7.95 0.59
N LEU A 124 19.63 8.76 1.65
CA LEU A 124 19.98 8.29 2.98
C LEU A 124 19.06 7.13 3.44
N PHE A 125 17.79 7.21 3.09
CA PHE A 125 16.82 6.15 3.36
C PHE A 125 17.26 4.81 2.76
N TYR A 126 17.66 4.78 1.49
CA TYR A 126 18.19 3.57 0.86
C TYR A 126 19.46 3.08 1.55
N LYS A 127 20.46 3.95 1.75
CA LYS A 127 21.77 3.60 2.33
C LYS A 127 21.61 2.95 3.70
N VAL A 128 20.79 3.54 4.58
CA VAL A 128 20.54 3.01 5.93
C VAL A 128 19.84 1.65 5.88
N PHE A 129 18.79 1.52 5.04
CA PHE A 129 18.03 0.27 4.94
C PHE A 129 18.86 -0.83 4.27
N LYS A 130 19.62 -0.52 3.23
CA LYS A 130 20.53 -1.44 2.54
C LYS A 130 21.54 -2.05 3.50
N MET A 131 22.26 -1.20 4.22
CA MET A 131 23.29 -1.67 5.17
C MET A 131 22.72 -2.53 6.30
N LYS A 132 21.51 -2.21 6.77
CA LYS A 132 20.95 -2.85 7.96
C LYS A 132 20.15 -4.12 7.66
N PHE A 133 19.42 -4.18 6.54
CA PHE A 133 18.40 -5.19 6.33
C PHE A 133 18.64 -6.09 5.11
N PHE A 134 19.38 -5.63 4.11
CA PHE A 134 19.65 -6.42 2.90
C PHE A 134 21.02 -6.12 2.28
N PRO A 135 22.12 -6.22 3.06
CA PRO A 135 23.46 -5.80 2.62
C PRO A 135 23.93 -6.53 1.36
N ASN A 136 23.65 -7.83 1.24
CA ASN A 136 24.19 -8.71 0.20
C ASN A 136 23.17 -9.15 -0.87
N CYS A 137 21.93 -8.66 -0.81
CA CYS A 137 20.88 -9.04 -1.75
C CYS A 137 20.12 -7.81 -2.26
N SER A 138 19.22 -8.00 -3.21
CA SER A 138 18.28 -6.97 -3.64
C SER A 138 17.10 -6.85 -2.68
N ILE A 139 16.32 -5.77 -2.77
CA ILE A 139 15.08 -5.66 -1.99
C ILE A 139 14.06 -6.73 -2.37
N TRP A 140 14.13 -7.25 -3.61
CA TRP A 140 13.25 -8.30 -4.09
C TRP A 140 13.46 -9.63 -3.36
N GLU A 141 14.72 -9.95 -3.03
CA GLU A 141 15.14 -11.18 -2.36
C GLU A 141 15.13 -11.06 -0.83
N ALA A 142 15.07 -9.82 -0.33
CA ALA A 142 15.14 -9.53 1.09
C ALA A 142 14.02 -10.24 1.87
N GLN A 143 14.38 -10.85 2.99
CA GLN A 143 13.44 -11.62 3.81
C GLN A 143 13.00 -10.86 5.07
N GLU A 144 11.84 -11.24 5.59
CA GLU A 144 11.40 -10.81 6.91
C GLU A 144 12.38 -11.34 7.97
N SER A 145 12.80 -10.48 8.88
CA SER A 145 13.64 -10.88 10.00
C SER A 145 12.81 -10.86 11.29
N SER A 146 12.96 -11.89 12.11
CA SER A 146 12.37 -11.94 13.46
C SER A 146 12.90 -10.82 14.35
N THR A 147 14.14 -10.37 14.10
CA THR A 147 14.81 -9.24 14.76
C THR A 147 14.62 -7.93 13.98
N GLY A 148 13.98 -7.98 12.81
CA GLY A 148 13.71 -6.83 11.95
C GLY A 148 12.79 -5.81 12.63
N SER A 149 12.99 -4.53 12.33
CA SER A 149 12.08 -3.50 12.82
C SER A 149 10.68 -3.69 12.23
N HIS A 150 9.66 -3.31 12.98
CA HIS A 150 8.27 -3.36 12.49
C HIS A 150 8.08 -2.55 11.19
N ALA A 151 8.83 -1.45 11.03
CA ALA A 151 8.84 -0.66 9.81
C ALA A 151 9.37 -1.46 8.61
N TRP A 152 10.48 -2.19 8.79
CA TRP A 152 11.07 -3.02 7.74
C TRP A 152 10.08 -4.10 7.27
N ASN A 153 9.55 -4.88 8.20
CA ASN A 153 8.56 -5.92 7.87
C ASN A 153 7.30 -5.34 7.21
N SER A 154 6.93 -4.10 7.55
CA SER A 154 5.82 -3.41 6.89
C SER A 154 6.15 -3.03 5.44
N ILE A 155 7.37 -2.56 5.18
CA ILE A 155 7.83 -2.22 3.81
C ILE A 155 7.89 -3.48 2.95
N LEU A 156 8.31 -4.62 3.50
CA LEU A 156 8.28 -5.89 2.76
C LEU A 156 6.87 -6.31 2.35
N LYS A 157 5.84 -6.05 3.18
CA LYS A 157 4.43 -6.24 2.75
C LYS A 157 4.07 -5.32 1.58
N GLY A 158 4.60 -4.10 1.56
CA GLY A 158 4.46 -3.20 0.41
C GLY A 158 5.17 -3.71 -0.85
N ARG A 159 6.37 -4.32 -0.70
CA ARG A 159 7.07 -5.00 -1.80
C ARG A 159 6.22 -6.11 -2.41
N ASP A 160 5.55 -6.92 -1.59
CA ASP A 160 4.71 -8.01 -2.07
C ASP A 160 3.54 -7.50 -2.94
N VAL A 161 3.06 -6.28 -2.69
CA VAL A 161 2.07 -5.61 -3.57
C VAL A 161 2.71 -5.23 -4.92
N LEU A 162 3.94 -4.73 -4.91
CA LEU A 162 4.66 -4.40 -6.15
C LEU A 162 4.91 -5.65 -6.99
N LEU A 163 5.31 -6.76 -6.38
CA LEU A 163 5.57 -8.02 -7.07
C LEU A 163 4.36 -8.52 -7.87
N LYS A 164 3.13 -8.21 -7.43
CA LYS A 164 1.91 -8.60 -8.14
C LYS A 164 1.66 -7.80 -9.43
N GLY A 165 2.16 -6.57 -9.49
CA GLY A 165 1.84 -5.64 -10.58
C GLY A 165 3.04 -5.04 -11.31
N ALA A 166 4.25 -5.12 -10.74
CA ALA A 166 5.44 -4.58 -11.37
C ALA A 166 5.81 -5.39 -12.61
N ARG A 167 6.18 -4.67 -13.67
CA ARG A 167 6.67 -5.23 -14.93
C ARG A 167 7.90 -4.46 -15.35
N TRP A 168 8.84 -5.14 -15.95
CA TRP A 168 9.96 -4.50 -16.58
C TRP A 168 9.50 -3.74 -17.84
N ARG A 169 9.94 -2.50 -17.96
CA ARG A 169 9.94 -1.80 -19.23
C ARG A 169 11.32 -2.04 -19.85
N ILE A 170 11.33 -2.87 -20.89
CA ILE A 170 12.57 -3.25 -21.54
C ILE A 170 13.07 -2.07 -22.38
N GLY A 171 14.34 -1.67 -22.16
CA GLY A 171 15.11 -0.81 -23.03
C GLY A 171 16.07 -1.66 -23.86
N CYS A 172 17.38 -1.60 -23.53
CA CYS A 172 18.39 -2.46 -24.16
C CYS A 172 18.31 -3.94 -23.71
N GLY A 173 17.59 -4.25 -22.64
CA GLY A 173 17.42 -5.62 -22.14
C GLY A 173 18.58 -6.17 -21.32
N GLU A 174 19.64 -5.40 -21.08
CA GLU A 174 20.85 -5.84 -20.37
C GLU A 174 20.62 -6.17 -18.88
N ASP A 175 19.64 -5.52 -18.25
CA ASP A 175 19.35 -5.70 -16.82
C ASP A 175 18.24 -6.72 -16.56
N VAL A 176 17.69 -7.36 -17.58
CA VAL A 176 16.50 -8.24 -17.48
C VAL A 176 16.88 -9.67 -17.79
N ILE A 177 16.69 -10.57 -16.83
CA ILE A 177 16.96 -12.01 -16.98
C ILE A 177 15.72 -12.67 -17.61
N ILE A 178 15.91 -13.42 -18.71
CA ILE A 178 14.83 -14.02 -19.49
C ILE A 178 13.89 -14.87 -18.64
N TRP A 179 14.44 -15.76 -17.83
CA TRP A 179 13.69 -16.79 -17.12
C TRP A 179 13.12 -16.33 -15.77
N ASN A 180 13.79 -15.39 -15.09
CA ASN A 180 13.48 -15.02 -13.72
C ASN A 180 12.63 -13.76 -13.59
N ASP A 181 12.73 -12.85 -14.55
CA ASP A 181 12.07 -11.55 -14.48
C ASP A 181 10.68 -11.55 -15.09
N ALA A 182 9.82 -10.65 -14.62
CA ALA A 182 8.46 -10.47 -15.10
C ALA A 182 8.45 -9.43 -16.22
N TRP A 183 8.83 -9.82 -17.44
CA TRP A 183 9.01 -8.90 -18.57
C TRP A 183 8.05 -9.10 -19.74
N LEU A 184 7.34 -10.22 -19.80
CA LEU A 184 6.33 -10.43 -20.82
C LEU A 184 5.11 -9.52 -20.62
N PRO A 185 4.47 -9.04 -21.69
CA PRO A 185 3.32 -8.13 -21.61
C PRO A 185 2.03 -8.79 -21.10
N SER A 186 2.03 -10.10 -20.85
CA SER A 186 0.88 -10.83 -20.33
C SER A 186 0.53 -10.42 -18.91
N LEU A 187 -0.78 -10.20 -18.64
CA LEU A 187 -1.26 -9.91 -17.27
C LEU A 187 -1.31 -11.15 -16.37
N GLU A 188 -1.54 -12.32 -16.96
CA GLU A 188 -1.67 -13.57 -16.21
C GLU A 188 -0.31 -14.19 -15.92
N ASN A 189 0.56 -14.29 -16.92
CA ASN A 189 1.91 -14.86 -16.80
C ASN A 189 2.95 -13.93 -17.41
N PRO A 190 3.54 -13.01 -16.63
CA PRO A 190 4.54 -12.09 -17.13
C PRO A 190 5.95 -12.68 -17.20
N ARG A 191 6.14 -13.93 -16.80
CA ARG A 191 7.41 -14.67 -16.86
C ARG A 191 7.37 -15.73 -17.95
N VAL A 192 8.54 -16.08 -18.47
CA VAL A 192 8.69 -17.21 -19.39
C VAL A 192 8.37 -18.51 -18.65
N LEU A 193 7.50 -19.35 -19.23
CA LEU A 193 7.03 -20.60 -18.63
C LEU A 193 7.75 -21.83 -19.20
N SER A 194 8.50 -21.69 -20.29
CA SER A 194 9.27 -22.81 -20.85
C SER A 194 10.44 -23.17 -19.96
N ASP A 195 10.93 -24.38 -20.09
CA ASP A 195 12.11 -24.86 -19.39
C ASP A 195 13.35 -24.03 -19.76
N ILE A 196 14.27 -23.89 -18.80
CA ILE A 196 15.51 -23.17 -19.00
C ILE A 196 16.37 -23.94 -20.02
N VAL A 197 16.84 -23.24 -21.04
CA VAL A 197 17.72 -23.86 -22.04
C VAL A 197 19.10 -24.08 -21.42
N PRO A 198 19.63 -25.32 -21.41
CA PRO A 198 20.95 -25.62 -20.85
C PRO A 198 22.06 -24.76 -21.49
N GLY A 199 22.87 -24.13 -20.64
CA GLY A 199 23.90 -23.19 -21.07
C GLY A 199 23.44 -21.76 -21.27
N PHE A 200 22.16 -21.45 -21.00
CA PHE A 200 21.56 -20.12 -21.15
C PHE A 200 20.80 -19.68 -19.89
N GLU A 201 21.16 -20.24 -18.74
CA GLU A 201 20.47 -20.04 -17.46
C GLU A 201 20.43 -18.56 -17.04
N ASP A 202 21.52 -17.82 -17.28
CA ASP A 202 21.66 -16.39 -17.00
C ASP A 202 21.39 -15.50 -18.22
N GLY A 203 20.76 -16.05 -19.27
CA GLY A 203 20.45 -15.34 -20.50
C GLY A 203 19.67 -14.06 -20.25
N ARG A 204 20.04 -12.97 -20.91
CA ARG A 204 19.43 -11.66 -20.78
C ARG A 204 18.51 -11.37 -21.96
N VAL A 205 17.54 -10.50 -21.76
CA VAL A 205 16.62 -10.10 -22.84
C VAL A 205 17.36 -9.40 -23.98
N SER A 206 18.50 -8.74 -23.68
CA SER A 206 19.41 -8.20 -24.71
C SER A 206 19.88 -9.24 -25.72
N ASP A 207 20.04 -10.49 -25.29
CA ASP A 207 20.52 -11.58 -26.16
C ASP A 207 19.45 -12.01 -27.18
N LEU A 208 18.19 -11.64 -26.94
CA LEU A 208 17.06 -11.86 -27.84
C LEU A 208 16.82 -10.69 -28.80
N ILE A 209 17.46 -9.53 -28.57
CA ILE A 209 17.29 -8.35 -29.40
C ILE A 209 18.28 -8.45 -30.58
N ASN A 210 17.72 -8.48 -31.78
CA ASN A 210 18.55 -8.46 -32.99
C ASN A 210 19.20 -7.07 -33.16
N PRO A 211 20.54 -6.94 -33.11
CA PRO A 211 21.19 -5.64 -33.27
C PRO A 211 21.07 -5.02 -34.67
N LEU A 212 20.46 -5.75 -35.66
CA LEU A 212 20.30 -5.31 -37.03
C LEU A 212 18.89 -4.76 -37.37
N THR A 213 18.00 -4.65 -36.37
CA THR A 213 16.67 -4.04 -36.50
C THR A 213 16.54 -2.84 -35.55
#